data_f883966b132fadce0bfc9d6dd95ab81b
#
_entry.id   f883966b132fadce0bfc9d6dd95ab81b
#
_cell.length_a   1.000
_cell.length_b   1.000
_cell.length_c   1.000
_cell.angle_alpha   90.00
_cell.angle_beta   90.00
_cell.angle_gamma   90.00
#
_symmetry.space_group_name_H-M   'P 1'
#
loop_
_entity.id
_entity.type
_entity.pdbx_description
1 polymer ?
#
loop_
_entity_poly.entity_id
_entity_poly.type
_entity_poly.pdbx_seq_one_letter_code
_entity_poly.pdbx_strand_id
1 'polypeptide(L)'
;MPIAFISMYKVILSKQAIKDLEKLKRAGKSYAKKAKELIDIVKDNPWINPPSYEKLVGDLQGFYSRRINDQHRFVYAVLPNDCNFVDEQGIPLQGIVHVLKMWTHYE
;
A
#
# COMPACT_ATOMS: atom_id res chain seq x y z
N MET A 1 -21.91 14.70 13.11
CA MET A 1 -21.58 14.63 12.56
C MET A 1 -20.87 13.94 12.06
N PRO A 2 -20.79 13.71 11.67
CA PRO A 2 -20.08 12.86 11.35
C PRO A 2 -19.10 12.93 10.52
N ILE A 3 -18.53 12.62 10.54
CA ILE A 3 -17.32 12.50 10.10
C ILE A 3 -17.23 11.32 9.33
N ALA A 4 -18.21 10.75 9.16
CA ALA A 4 -18.20 9.57 8.49
C ALA A 4 -17.67 9.68 7.11
N PHE A 5 -17.55 10.88 6.69
CA PHE A 5 -17.10 11.00 5.40
C PHE A 5 -15.66 11.05 5.32
N ILE A 6 -14.98 10.61 6.27
CA ILE A 6 -13.60 10.51 6.14
C ILE A 6 -13.34 9.53 5.09
N SER A 7 -12.86 9.98 4.01
CA SER A 7 -12.64 9.11 2.89
C SER A 7 -11.34 8.38 3.07
N MET A 8 -11.30 7.19 2.51
CA MET A 8 -10.10 6.39 2.49
C MET A 8 -9.20 6.83 1.35
N TYR A 9 -8.16 6.07 1.11
CA TYR A 9 -7.25 6.33 0.02
C TYR A 9 -7.53 5.39 -1.14
N LYS A 10 -7.23 5.82 -2.34
CA LYS A 10 -7.30 4.95 -3.51
C LYS A 10 -6.00 4.17 -3.57
N VAL A 11 -6.07 2.84 -3.58
CA VAL A 11 -4.88 2.00 -3.68
C VAL A 11 -4.73 1.54 -5.12
N ILE A 12 -3.59 1.84 -5.71
CA ILE A 12 -3.27 1.43 -7.06
C ILE A 12 -2.02 0.56 -7.01
N LEU A 13 -2.11 -0.63 -7.58
CA LEU A 13 -0.96 -1.53 -7.65
C LEU A 13 -0.28 -1.36 -9.00
N SER A 14 1.04 -1.21 -8.98
CA SER A 14 1.80 -1.19 -10.23
C SER A 14 1.74 -2.56 -10.87
N LYS A 15 2.14 -2.65 -12.13
CA LYS A 15 2.24 -3.94 -12.80
C LYS A 15 3.17 -4.88 -12.05
N GLN A 16 4.27 -4.33 -11.53
CA GLN A 16 5.21 -5.13 -10.76
C GLN A 16 4.58 -5.63 -9.46
N ALA A 17 3.82 -4.77 -8.78
CA ALA A 17 3.16 -5.17 -7.55
C ALA A 17 2.15 -6.29 -7.78
N ILE A 18 1.43 -6.24 -8.90
CA ILE A 18 0.47 -7.28 -9.24
C ILE A 18 1.20 -8.61 -9.44
N LYS A 19 2.30 -8.59 -10.17
CA LYS A 19 3.11 -9.80 -10.37
C LYS A 19 3.67 -10.32 -9.05
N ASP A 20 4.09 -9.39 -8.19
CA ASP A 20 4.66 -9.77 -6.91
C ASP A 20 3.62 -10.42 -6.02
N LEU A 21 2.39 -9.95 -6.05
CA LEU A 21 1.33 -10.55 -5.27
C LEU A 21 1.09 -12.00 -5.71
N GLU A 22 1.16 -12.27 -7.00
CA GLU A 22 1.04 -13.63 -7.51
C GLU A 22 2.20 -14.50 -7.05
N LYS A 23 3.42 -13.95 -7.03
CA LYS A 23 4.56 -14.67 -6.50
C LYS A 23 4.38 -15.01 -5.02
N LEU A 24 3.86 -14.06 -4.25
CA LEU A 24 3.63 -14.28 -2.83
C LEU A 24 2.59 -15.39 -2.62
N LYS A 25 1.56 -15.42 -3.44
CA LYS A 25 0.56 -16.48 -3.35
C LYS A 25 1.18 -17.84 -3.58
N ARG A 26 2.08 -17.93 -4.54
CA ARG A 26 2.76 -19.21 -4.84
C ARG A 26 3.77 -19.59 -3.78
N ALA A 27 4.38 -18.58 -3.13
CA ALA A 27 5.36 -18.84 -2.09
C ALA A 27 4.71 -19.31 -0.79
N GLY A 28 3.48 -18.88 -0.52
CA GLY A 28 2.78 -19.31 0.68
C GLY A 28 1.55 -18.45 0.94
N LYS A 29 0.49 -19.09 1.41
CA LYS A 29 -0.76 -18.39 1.68
C LYS A 29 -0.61 -17.27 2.70
N SER A 30 0.24 -17.47 3.70
CA SER A 30 0.41 -16.48 4.75
C SER A 30 1.06 -15.21 4.22
N TYR A 31 1.92 -15.31 3.22
CA TYR A 31 2.56 -14.14 2.64
C TYR A 31 1.55 -13.29 1.88
N ALA A 32 0.74 -13.92 1.05
CA ALA A 32 -0.28 -13.20 0.31
C ALA A 32 -1.32 -12.59 1.25
N LYS A 33 -1.68 -13.33 2.30
CA LYS A 33 -2.62 -12.82 3.30
C LYS A 33 -2.07 -11.58 3.97
N LYS A 34 -0.79 -11.60 4.35
CA LYS A 34 -0.17 -10.44 4.97
C LYS A 34 -0.14 -9.25 4.02
N ALA A 35 0.19 -9.49 2.75
CA ALA A 35 0.21 -8.42 1.76
C ALA A 35 -1.17 -7.79 1.61
N LYS A 36 -2.22 -8.60 1.57
CA LYS A 36 -3.59 -8.08 1.45
C LYS A 36 -4.00 -7.31 2.69
N GLU A 37 -3.57 -7.75 3.87
CA GLU A 37 -3.81 -7.00 5.10
C GLU A 37 -3.16 -5.63 5.04
N LEU A 38 -1.95 -5.56 4.49
CA LEU A 38 -1.26 -4.28 4.36
C LEU A 38 -1.95 -3.36 3.35
N ILE A 39 -2.50 -3.93 2.28
CA ILE A 39 -3.29 -3.14 1.33
C ILE A 39 -4.48 -2.50 2.06
N ASP A 40 -5.18 -3.28 2.87
CA ASP A 40 -6.32 -2.76 3.61
C ASP A 40 -5.91 -1.69 4.62
N ILE A 41 -4.77 -1.88 5.26
CA ILE A 41 -4.25 -0.92 6.22
C ILE A 41 -3.94 0.41 5.56
N VAL A 42 -3.20 0.39 4.44
CA VAL A 42 -2.82 1.63 3.78
C VAL A 42 -4.01 2.29 3.09
N LYS A 43 -5.00 1.51 2.70
CA LYS A 43 -6.22 2.05 2.13
C LYS A 43 -6.96 2.89 3.15
N ASP A 44 -6.98 2.44 4.40
CA ASP A 44 -7.63 3.17 5.47
C ASP A 44 -6.77 4.36 5.90
N ASN A 45 -5.50 4.11 6.17
CA ASN A 45 -4.58 5.15 6.62
C ASN A 45 -3.14 4.70 6.38
N PRO A 46 -2.45 5.28 5.38
CA PRO A 46 -1.08 4.83 5.06
C PRO A 46 -0.05 5.15 6.14
N TRP A 47 -0.44 5.92 7.15
CA TRP A 47 0.47 6.32 8.21
C TRP A 47 0.23 5.61 9.52
N ILE A 48 -0.68 4.65 9.53
CA ILE A 48 -1.03 3.95 10.77
C ILE A 48 0.18 3.16 11.30
N ASN A 49 0.37 3.21 12.60
CA ASN A 49 1.48 2.55 13.27
C ASN A 49 0.99 2.09 14.65
N PRO A 50 0.98 0.80 15.00
CA PRO A 50 1.45 -0.31 14.19
C PRO A 50 0.52 -0.68 13.06
N PRO A 51 0.98 -1.49 12.09
CA PRO A 51 2.35 -1.98 11.99
C PRO A 51 3.30 -0.87 11.58
N SER A 52 4.57 -1.03 11.91
CA SER A 52 5.55 0.01 11.64
C SER A 52 5.84 0.12 10.15
N TYR A 53 6.29 1.28 9.74
CA TYR A 53 6.75 1.51 8.38
C TYR A 53 8.01 2.34 8.41
N GLU A 54 8.77 2.29 7.34
CA GLU A 54 10.03 3.00 7.22
C GLU A 54 9.99 3.92 6.03
N LYS A 55 10.58 5.09 6.20
CA LYS A 55 10.76 6.04 5.13
C LYS A 55 12.02 5.63 4.37
N LEU A 56 11.91 5.49 3.09
CA LEU A 56 13.06 5.07 2.29
C LEU A 56 13.85 6.27 1.81
N VAL A 57 15.13 6.03 1.48
CA VAL A 57 16.04 7.09 1.06
C VAL A 57 16.69 6.68 -0.24
N GLY A 58 17.52 7.56 -0.80
CA GLY A 58 18.22 7.29 -2.04
C GLY A 58 17.29 7.27 -3.23
N ASP A 59 17.42 6.26 -4.07
CA ASP A 59 16.60 6.14 -5.27
C ASP A 59 15.14 5.97 -4.98
N LEU A 60 14.79 5.53 -3.77
CA LEU A 60 13.41 5.32 -3.39
C LEU A 60 12.92 6.39 -2.42
N GLN A 61 13.57 7.55 -2.44
CA GLN A 61 13.12 8.67 -1.64
C GLN A 61 11.69 9.03 -2.04
N GLY A 62 10.83 9.23 -1.06
CA GLY A 62 9.41 9.47 -1.31
C GLY A 62 8.57 8.23 -1.19
N PHE A 63 9.20 7.09 -1.01
CA PHE A 63 8.49 5.83 -0.81
C PHE A 63 8.64 5.37 0.63
N TYR A 64 7.75 4.47 1.04
CA TYR A 64 7.71 3.90 2.37
C TYR A 64 7.66 2.40 2.26
N SER A 65 8.09 1.71 3.30
CA SER A 65 8.19 0.26 3.30
C SER A 65 7.57 -0.31 4.56
N ARG A 66 6.74 -1.34 4.40
CA ARG A 66 6.23 -2.12 5.52
C ARG A 66 6.66 -3.57 5.31
N ARG A 67 6.89 -4.27 6.41
CA ARG A 67 7.36 -5.64 6.34
C ARG A 67 6.23 -6.61 6.00
N ILE A 68 6.45 -7.46 5.01
CA ILE A 68 5.56 -8.59 4.75
C ILE A 68 6.12 -9.80 5.51
N ASN A 69 7.42 -10.04 5.38
CA ASN A 69 8.12 -11.06 6.15
C ASN A 69 9.60 -10.63 6.22
N ASP A 70 10.49 -11.54 6.59
CA ASP A 70 11.91 -11.21 6.73
C ASP A 70 12.56 -10.79 5.41
N GLN A 71 12.03 -11.23 4.29
CA GLN A 71 12.60 -10.94 2.99
C GLN A 71 11.84 -9.89 2.20
N HIS A 72 10.53 -9.96 2.26
CA HIS A 72 9.70 -9.19 1.33
C HIS A 72 9.12 -7.96 2.00
N ARG A 73 9.09 -6.87 1.25
CA ARG A 73 8.62 -5.59 1.73
C ARG A 73 7.54 -5.05 0.83
N PHE A 74 6.58 -4.39 1.45
CA PHE A 74 5.49 -3.72 0.78
C PHE A 74 5.92 -2.28 0.61
N VAL A 75 6.27 -1.88 -0.61
CA VAL A 75 6.82 -0.55 -0.89
C VAL A 75 5.77 0.31 -1.58
N TYR A 76 5.51 1.49 -1.03
CA TYR A 76 4.44 2.33 -1.53
C TYR A 76 4.80 3.81 -1.41
N ALA A 77 4.09 4.63 -2.18
CA ALA A 77 4.14 6.08 -2.08
C ALA A 77 2.74 6.61 -1.84
N VAL A 78 2.64 7.77 -1.21
CA VAL A 78 1.36 8.41 -0.97
C VAL A 78 1.33 9.70 -1.77
N LEU A 79 0.33 9.83 -2.62
CA LEU A 79 0.22 10.94 -3.56
C LEU A 79 -1.12 11.65 -3.37
N PRO A 80 -1.20 12.92 -3.79
CA PRO A 80 -2.47 13.61 -3.72
C PRO A 80 -3.48 13.02 -4.71
N ASN A 81 -4.75 13.21 -4.42
CA ASN A 81 -5.80 12.68 -5.31
C ASN A 81 -6.04 13.65 -6.46
N ASP A 82 -5.09 13.68 -7.38
CA ASP A 82 -5.17 14.56 -8.55
C ASP A 82 -6.12 14.03 -9.62
N CYS A 83 -6.53 12.78 -9.50
CA CYS A 83 -7.38 12.15 -10.48
C CYS A 83 -8.86 12.22 -10.12
N ASN A 84 -9.18 12.91 -9.03
CA ASN A 84 -10.55 13.09 -8.58
C ASN A 84 -11.28 11.77 -8.32
N PHE A 85 -10.57 10.80 -7.76
CA PHE A 85 -11.20 9.55 -7.35
C PHE A 85 -12.19 9.80 -6.22
N VAL A 86 -13.30 9.08 -6.27
CA VAL A 86 -14.35 9.18 -5.25
C VAL A 86 -14.67 7.78 -4.75
N ASP A 87 -15.33 7.73 -3.58
CA ASP A 87 -15.79 6.44 -3.04
C ASP A 87 -17.16 6.11 -3.61
N GLU A 88 -17.77 5.06 -3.07
CA GLU A 88 -19.06 4.58 -3.55
C GLU A 88 -20.18 5.60 -3.39
N GLN A 89 -20.04 6.49 -2.43
CA GLN A 89 -21.01 7.54 -2.19
C GLN A 89 -20.67 8.83 -2.93
N GLY A 90 -19.63 8.83 -3.75
CA GLY A 90 -19.24 10.01 -4.49
C GLY A 90 -18.41 10.99 -3.69
N ILE A 91 -17.91 10.60 -2.53
CA ILE A 91 -17.09 11.48 -1.69
C ILE A 91 -15.63 11.37 -2.12
N PRO A 92 -14.95 12.50 -2.32
CA PRO A 92 -13.56 12.47 -2.76
C PRO A 92 -12.66 11.72 -1.77
N LEU A 93 -11.75 10.92 -2.30
CA LEU A 93 -10.78 10.20 -1.50
C LEU A 93 -9.66 11.15 -1.08
N GLN A 94 -9.02 10.84 0.04
CA GLN A 94 -7.98 11.69 0.61
C GLN A 94 -6.73 11.76 -0.24
N GLY A 95 -6.42 10.66 -0.92
CA GLY A 95 -5.21 10.60 -1.72
C GLY A 95 -5.09 9.25 -2.38
N ILE A 96 -3.92 9.00 -2.95
CA ILE A 96 -3.63 7.77 -3.67
C ILE A 96 -2.45 7.11 -2.99
N VAL A 97 -2.58 5.81 -2.72
CA VAL A 97 -1.46 4.99 -2.28
C VAL A 97 -1.05 4.16 -3.49
N HIS A 98 0.12 4.43 -4.02
CA HIS A 98 0.64 3.71 -5.16
C HIS A 98 1.61 2.65 -4.66
N VAL A 99 1.24 1.38 -4.80
CA VAL A 99 2.08 0.28 -4.35
C VAL A 99 3.02 -0.09 -5.47
N LEU A 100 4.31 0.11 -5.22
CA LEU A 100 5.34 -0.09 -6.23
C LEU A 100 5.72 -1.55 -6.39
N LYS A 101 5.95 -2.23 -5.28
CA LYS A 101 6.36 -3.62 -5.31
C LYS A 101 6.11 -4.28 -3.96
N MET A 102 6.08 -5.62 -3.97
CA MET A 102 5.85 -6.41 -2.77
C MET A 102 6.83 -7.57 -2.64
N TRP A 103 7.65 -7.78 -3.64
CA TRP A 103 8.63 -8.86 -3.64
C TRP A 103 9.98 -8.20 -3.73
N THR A 104 10.56 -7.94 -2.59
CA THR A 104 11.84 -7.28 -2.55
C THR A 104 12.88 -8.32 -2.25
N HIS A 105 13.62 -8.65 -3.25
CA HIS A 105 14.70 -9.60 -3.11
C HIS A 105 15.97 -8.80 -3.31
N TYR A 106 16.70 -8.64 -2.26
CA TYR A 106 17.95 -7.91 -2.34
C TYR A 106 19.06 -8.87 -2.72
N GLU A 107 19.73 -8.53 -3.75
CA GLU A 107 20.85 -9.33 -4.22
C GLU A 107 22.13 -8.89 -3.57
#